data_65490e2738ce08014ef0f51ec7958574
#
_entry.id   65490e2738ce08014ef0f51ec7958574
#
_cell.length_a   1.000
_cell.length_b   1.000
_cell.length_c   1.000
_cell.angle_alpha   90.00
_cell.angle_beta   90.00
_cell.angle_gamma   90.00
#
_symmetry.space_group_name_H-M   'P 1'
#
loop_
_entity.id
_entity.type
_entity.pdbx_description
1 polymer ?
#
loop_
_entity_poly.entity_id
_entity_poly.type
_entity_poly.pdbx_seq_one_letter_code
_entity_poly.pdbx_strand_id
1 'polypeptide(L)'
;LLQGLCFHYDPLANRVQCSITTLAIECGLATESDAGTLSITRATRALTFLAELGLITYQTEYDPLIGCNIPTDITFTPALFAALDVSEEAVASARRSRVEWENRQRKKQGLDTLGMDELMAKAWRFVRERFRSYQTELK
;
A
#
# COMPACT_ATOMS: atom_id res chain seq x y z
N LEU A 1 -11.83 -6.87 1.61
CA LEU A 1 -10.51 -6.33 1.93
C LEU A 1 -9.46 -6.63 0.85
N LEU A 2 -9.37 -7.87 0.36
CA LEU A 2 -8.41 -8.23 -0.69
C LEU A 2 -8.61 -7.42 -1.97
N GLN A 3 -9.84 -7.19 -2.40
CA GLN A 3 -10.13 -6.37 -3.58
C GLN A 3 -9.63 -4.93 -3.39
N GLY A 4 -9.83 -4.34 -2.22
CA GLY A 4 -9.34 -3.01 -1.90
C GLY A 4 -7.83 -2.94 -1.89
N LEU A 5 -7.16 -3.95 -1.33
CA LEU A 5 -5.71 -4.05 -1.35
C LEU A 5 -5.17 -4.12 -2.78
N CYS A 6 -5.78 -4.95 -3.63
CA CYS A 6 -5.38 -5.07 -5.03
C CYS A 6 -5.60 -3.77 -5.81
N PHE A 7 -6.70 -3.09 -5.55
CA PHE A 7 -7.01 -1.80 -6.19
C PHE A 7 -5.95 -0.74 -5.91
N HIS A 8 -5.46 -0.67 -4.68
CA HIS A 8 -4.49 0.33 -4.27
C HIS A 8 -3.03 -0.14 -4.39
N TYR A 9 -2.80 -1.34 -4.89
CA TYR A 9 -1.45 -1.89 -5.02
C TYR A 9 -0.67 -1.21 -6.14
N ASP A 10 0.55 -0.76 -5.82
CA ASP A 10 1.49 -0.21 -6.79
C ASP A 10 2.57 -1.25 -7.09
N PRO A 11 2.66 -1.79 -8.32
CA PRO A 11 3.65 -2.81 -8.67
C PRO A 11 5.09 -2.30 -8.64
N LEU A 12 5.33 -1.00 -8.86
CA LEU A 12 6.67 -0.43 -8.74
C LEU A 12 7.15 -0.37 -7.30
N ALA A 13 6.32 0.16 -6.41
CA ALA A 13 6.66 0.25 -4.99
C ALA A 13 6.56 -1.10 -4.28
N ASN A 14 5.84 -2.06 -4.85
CA ASN A 14 5.42 -3.30 -4.18
C ASN A 14 4.72 -2.99 -2.84
N ARG A 15 3.85 -2.00 -2.86
CA ARG A 15 3.16 -1.48 -1.67
C ARG A 15 1.73 -1.12 -1.99
N VAL A 16 0.88 -1.20 -0.98
CA VAL A 16 -0.49 -0.70 -1.05
C VAL A 16 -0.47 0.81 -0.76
N GLN A 17 -1.03 1.61 -1.67
CA GLN A 17 -1.00 3.07 -1.62
C GLN A 17 -2.29 3.65 -1.04
N CYS A 18 -2.67 3.25 0.16
CA CYS A 18 -3.77 3.92 0.85
C CYS A 18 -3.62 3.77 2.37
N SER A 19 -4.28 4.64 3.11
CA SER A 19 -4.33 4.50 4.57
C SER A 19 -5.26 3.36 4.95
N ILE A 20 -5.06 2.79 6.14
CA ILE A 20 -5.95 1.74 6.65
C ILE A 20 -7.35 2.27 6.87
N THR A 21 -7.49 3.51 7.30
CA THR A 21 -8.79 4.16 7.46
C THR A 21 -9.55 4.21 6.14
N THR A 22 -8.91 4.65 5.06
CA THR A 22 -9.51 4.68 3.73
C THR A 22 -9.88 3.28 3.27
N LEU A 23 -8.99 2.32 3.43
CA LEU A 23 -9.23 0.92 3.06
C LEU A 23 -10.42 0.34 3.84
N ALA A 24 -10.50 0.60 5.14
CA ALA A 24 -11.59 0.13 5.99
C ALA A 24 -12.94 0.71 5.56
N ILE A 25 -12.98 1.99 5.24
CA ILE A 25 -14.20 2.67 4.78
C ILE A 25 -14.65 2.08 3.45
N GLU A 26 -13.75 1.97 2.48
CA GLU A 26 -14.05 1.44 1.13
C GLU A 26 -14.53 -0.02 1.16
N CYS A 27 -14.00 -0.81 2.11
CA CYS A 27 -14.36 -2.24 2.24
C CYS A 27 -15.54 -2.50 3.19
N GLY A 28 -16.11 -1.46 3.78
CA GLY A 28 -17.23 -1.60 4.72
C GLY A 28 -16.83 -2.20 6.06
N LEU A 29 -15.55 -2.08 6.44
CA LEU A 29 -15.01 -2.61 7.70
C LEU A 29 -14.86 -1.55 8.80
N ALA A 30 -15.16 -0.29 8.48
CA ALA A 30 -15.17 0.78 9.46
C ALA A 30 -16.52 0.81 10.18
N THR A 31 -16.48 1.00 11.49
CA THR A 31 -17.69 1.19 12.30
C THR A 31 -17.62 2.53 13.02
N GLU A 32 -18.78 3.14 13.20
CA GLU A 32 -18.88 4.42 13.90
C GLU A 32 -19.65 4.20 15.21
N SER A 33 -19.11 4.71 16.31
CA SER A 33 -19.76 4.66 17.61
C SER A 33 -20.85 5.73 17.71
N ASP A 34 -21.71 5.64 18.73
CA ASP A 34 -22.73 6.65 19.01
C ASP A 34 -22.15 8.05 19.26
N ALA A 35 -20.88 8.11 19.70
CA ALA A 35 -20.14 9.36 19.87
C ALA A 35 -19.48 9.88 18.57
N GLY A 36 -19.69 9.22 17.44
CA GLY A 36 -19.10 9.61 16.16
C GLY A 36 -17.65 9.17 15.97
N THR A 37 -17.12 8.33 16.84
CA THR A 37 -15.74 7.81 16.74
C THR A 37 -15.68 6.65 15.74
N LEU A 38 -14.80 6.79 14.74
CA LEU A 38 -14.60 5.74 13.73
C LEU A 38 -13.66 4.66 14.27
N SER A 39 -14.07 3.40 14.16
CA SER A 39 -13.26 2.23 14.52
C SER A 39 -12.84 1.47 13.27
N ILE A 40 -11.56 1.14 13.17
CA ILE A 40 -10.98 0.34 12.08
C ILE A 40 -10.44 -1.01 12.57
N THR A 41 -10.84 -1.43 13.77
CA THR A 41 -10.35 -2.66 14.40
C THR A 41 -10.58 -3.89 13.54
N ARG A 42 -11.72 -3.97 12.85
CA ARG A 42 -12.04 -5.11 11.97
C ARG A 42 -11.05 -5.19 10.80
N ALA A 43 -10.67 -4.04 10.24
CA ALA A 43 -9.69 -3.99 9.15
C ALA A 43 -8.29 -4.40 9.64
N THR A 44 -7.85 -3.90 10.78
CA THR A 44 -6.53 -4.25 11.33
C THR A 44 -6.43 -5.73 11.71
N ARG A 45 -7.51 -6.31 12.24
CA ARG A 45 -7.58 -7.76 12.52
C ARG A 45 -7.48 -8.58 11.25
N ALA A 46 -8.18 -8.17 10.19
CA ALA A 46 -8.13 -8.85 8.90
C ALA A 46 -6.73 -8.78 8.29
N LEU A 47 -6.06 -7.63 8.35
CA LEU A 47 -4.68 -7.47 7.87
C LEU A 47 -3.71 -8.35 8.65
N THR A 48 -3.83 -8.40 9.98
CA THR A 48 -3.01 -9.27 10.82
C THR A 48 -3.20 -10.74 10.45
N PHE A 49 -4.45 -11.15 10.21
CA PHE A 49 -4.77 -12.52 9.79
C PHE A 49 -4.11 -12.85 8.45
N LEU A 50 -4.18 -11.95 7.46
CA LEU A 50 -3.54 -12.17 6.17
C LEU A 50 -2.01 -12.25 6.29
N ALA A 51 -1.43 -11.46 7.19
CA ALA A 51 0.00 -11.51 7.45
C ALA A 51 0.42 -12.84 8.13
N GLU A 52 -0.39 -13.33 9.06
CA GLU A 52 -0.16 -14.64 9.71
C GLU A 52 -0.24 -15.79 8.70
N LEU A 53 -1.08 -15.67 7.68
CA LEU A 53 -1.15 -16.65 6.59
C LEU A 53 0.01 -16.53 5.61
N GLY A 54 0.87 -15.52 5.75
CA GLY A 54 2.00 -15.30 4.86
C GLY A 54 1.63 -14.69 3.50
N LEU A 55 0.42 -14.15 3.36
CA LEU A 55 -0.05 -13.56 2.09
C LEU A 55 0.40 -12.12 1.90
N ILE A 56 0.56 -11.39 2.97
CA ILE A 56 1.06 -10.02 2.96
C ILE A 56 2.13 -9.86 4.04
N THR A 57 2.96 -8.82 3.92
CA THR A 57 3.70 -8.30 5.06
C THR A 57 2.95 -7.08 5.56
N TYR A 58 2.87 -6.93 6.86
CA TYR A 58 2.18 -5.83 7.50
C TYR A 58 3.05 -5.34 8.64
N GLN A 59 3.62 -4.15 8.47
CA GLN A 59 4.53 -3.57 9.45
C GLN A 59 3.88 -2.38 10.12
N THR A 60 4.12 -2.26 11.42
CA THR A 60 3.68 -1.12 12.21
C THR A 60 4.88 -0.43 12.83
N GLU A 61 4.76 0.87 13.05
CA GLU A 61 5.76 1.68 13.72
C GLU A 61 5.09 2.42 14.86
N TYR A 62 5.76 2.47 16.01
CA TYR A 62 5.24 3.21 17.16
C TYR A 62 5.45 4.71 16.94
N ASP A 63 4.37 5.47 17.00
CA ASP A 63 4.43 6.93 16.93
C ASP A 63 4.22 7.49 18.35
N PRO A 64 5.27 8.05 18.97
CA PRO A 64 5.16 8.59 20.34
C PRO A 64 4.25 9.81 20.42
N LEU A 65 4.01 10.52 19.33
CA LEU A 65 3.13 11.68 19.30
C LEU A 65 1.65 11.28 19.36
N ILE A 66 1.32 10.13 18.77
CA ILE A 66 -0.04 9.58 18.78
C ILE A 66 -0.21 8.60 19.95
N GLY A 67 0.89 8.01 20.43
CA GLY A 67 0.88 7.06 21.53
C GLY A 67 0.43 5.66 21.17
N CYS A 68 0.47 5.28 19.88
CA CYS A 68 0.07 3.96 19.40
C CYS A 68 0.90 3.52 18.22
N ASN A 69 0.80 2.23 17.89
CA ASN A 69 1.38 1.67 16.67
C ASN A 69 0.55 2.07 15.47
N ILE A 70 1.22 2.53 14.42
CA ILE A 70 0.61 2.87 13.16
C ILE A 70 1.16 1.96 12.06
N PRO A 71 0.33 1.54 11.10
CA PRO A 71 0.80 0.76 9.99
C PRO A 71 1.61 1.64 9.04
N THR A 72 2.81 1.18 8.69
CA THR A 72 3.69 1.91 7.78
C THR A 72 3.82 1.23 6.44
N ASP A 73 3.52 -0.06 6.35
CA ASP A 73 3.87 -0.82 5.18
C ASP A 73 3.00 -2.06 5.00
N ILE A 74 2.38 -2.19 3.83
CA ILE A 74 1.65 -3.40 3.42
C ILE A 74 2.21 -3.82 2.07
N THR A 75 2.85 -5.00 2.02
CA THR A 75 3.38 -5.57 0.78
C THR A 75 2.74 -6.91 0.48
N PHE A 76 2.76 -7.29 -0.79
CA PHE A 76 2.27 -8.59 -1.23
C PHE A 76 3.43 -9.59 -1.29
N THR A 77 3.18 -10.80 -0.83
CA THR A 77 4.14 -11.90 -0.92
C THR A 77 3.87 -12.72 -2.19
N PRO A 78 4.85 -13.53 -2.65
CA PRO A 78 4.60 -14.46 -3.75
C PRO A 78 3.43 -15.42 -3.49
N ALA A 79 3.20 -15.77 -2.23
CA ALA A 79 2.08 -16.64 -1.85
C ALA A 79 0.71 -16.01 -2.17
N LEU A 80 0.57 -14.70 -2.02
CA LEU A 80 -0.67 -14.00 -2.37
C LEU A 80 -0.93 -14.06 -3.87
N PHE A 81 0.09 -13.80 -4.69
CA PHE A 81 -0.04 -13.86 -6.15
C PHE A 81 -0.41 -15.28 -6.60
N ALA A 82 0.19 -16.29 -5.99
CA ALA A 82 -0.16 -17.69 -6.28
C ALA A 82 -1.62 -17.99 -5.90
N ALA A 83 -2.07 -17.52 -4.75
CA ALA A 83 -3.46 -17.68 -4.30
C ALA A 83 -4.48 -17.00 -5.21
N LEU A 84 -4.10 -15.87 -5.81
CA LEU A 84 -4.93 -15.13 -6.76
C LEU A 84 -4.79 -15.63 -8.21
N ASP A 85 -4.01 -16.67 -8.42
CA ASP A 85 -3.69 -17.22 -9.75
C ASP A 85 -3.03 -16.19 -10.68
N VAL A 86 -2.18 -15.35 -10.11
CA VAL A 86 -1.39 -14.36 -10.84
C VAL A 86 0.04 -14.87 -10.94
N SER A 87 0.54 -15.07 -12.16
CA SER A 87 1.89 -15.58 -12.39
C SER A 87 2.95 -14.53 -12.07
N GLU A 88 4.17 -14.99 -11.76
CA GLU A 88 5.32 -14.11 -11.57
C GLU A 88 5.58 -13.27 -12.83
N GLU A 89 5.39 -13.86 -14.01
CA GLU A 89 5.54 -13.15 -15.29
C GLU A 89 4.51 -12.03 -15.45
N ALA A 90 3.27 -12.25 -15.01
CA ALA A 90 2.24 -11.21 -15.05
C ALA A 90 2.62 -10.01 -14.16
N VAL A 91 3.15 -10.27 -12.96
CA VAL A 91 3.63 -9.22 -12.06
C VAL A 91 4.83 -8.48 -12.67
N ALA A 92 5.79 -9.22 -13.22
CA ALA A 92 6.97 -8.63 -13.87
C ALA A 92 6.57 -7.80 -15.09
N SER A 93 5.61 -8.26 -15.88
CA SER A 93 5.08 -7.53 -17.03
C SER A 93 4.40 -6.24 -16.62
N ALA A 94 3.57 -6.27 -15.56
CA ALA A 94 2.92 -5.08 -15.02
C ALA A 94 3.94 -4.05 -14.55
N ARG A 95 5.02 -4.51 -13.88
CA ARG A 95 6.10 -3.65 -13.42
C ARG A 95 6.84 -3.00 -14.59
N ARG A 96 7.18 -3.77 -15.63
CA ARG A 96 7.81 -3.24 -16.84
C ARG A 96 6.93 -2.20 -17.53
N SER A 97 5.65 -2.48 -17.68
CA SER A 97 4.70 -1.54 -18.28
C SER A 97 4.63 -0.23 -17.49
N ARG A 98 4.67 -0.31 -16.17
CA ARG A 98 4.67 0.88 -15.31
C ARG A 98 5.96 1.69 -15.47
N VAL A 99 7.11 1.02 -15.58
CA VAL A 99 8.41 1.67 -15.84
C VAL A 99 8.36 2.41 -17.17
N GLU A 100 7.85 1.79 -18.22
CA GLU A 100 7.73 2.42 -19.53
C GLU A 100 6.83 3.66 -19.50
N TRP A 101 5.70 3.55 -18.80
CA TRP A 101 4.77 4.66 -18.64
C TRP A 101 5.41 5.83 -17.89
N GLU A 102 6.07 5.56 -16.77
CA GLU A 102 6.76 6.59 -15.99
C GLU A 102 7.83 7.29 -16.80
N ASN A 103 8.63 6.54 -17.57
CA ASN A 103 9.67 7.12 -18.41
C ASN A 103 9.10 7.94 -19.57
N ARG A 104 7.95 7.56 -20.14
CA ARG A 104 7.27 8.39 -21.13
C ARG A 104 6.83 9.71 -20.54
N GLN A 105 6.29 9.71 -19.31
CA GLN A 105 5.91 10.95 -18.63
C GLN A 105 7.11 11.83 -18.34
N ARG A 106 8.23 11.23 -17.92
CA ARG A 106 9.47 11.97 -17.67
C ARG A 106 9.99 12.64 -18.93
N LYS A 107 9.99 11.95 -20.07
CA LYS A 107 10.41 12.54 -21.36
C LYS A 107 9.55 13.73 -21.75
N LYS A 108 8.24 13.64 -21.54
CA LYS A 108 7.30 14.75 -21.80
C LYS A 108 7.61 15.97 -20.95
N GLN A 109 8.17 15.79 -19.77
CA GLN A 109 8.56 16.87 -18.85
C GLN A 109 9.98 17.35 -19.06
N GLY A 110 10.71 16.79 -20.04
CA GLY A 110 12.11 17.14 -20.31
C GLY A 110 13.10 16.50 -19.32
N LEU A 111 12.67 15.48 -18.58
CA LEU A 111 13.51 14.78 -17.62
C LEU A 111 14.14 13.54 -18.26
N ASP A 112 15.30 13.13 -17.72
CA ASP A 112 15.96 11.89 -18.15
C ASP A 112 15.16 10.66 -17.71
N THR A 113 15.29 9.59 -18.50
CA THR A 113 14.70 8.30 -18.12
C THR A 113 15.48 7.67 -16.97
N LEU A 114 14.78 6.89 -16.15
CA LEU A 114 15.36 6.17 -15.02
C LEU A 114 15.24 4.67 -15.21
N GLY A 115 16.17 3.91 -14.64
CA GLY A 115 16.10 2.46 -14.62
C GLY A 115 15.02 1.97 -13.66
N MET A 116 14.69 0.67 -13.75
CA MET A 116 13.65 0.04 -12.92
C MET A 116 13.93 0.22 -11.42
N ASP A 117 15.17 -0.05 -10.98
CA ASP A 117 15.54 0.04 -9.57
C ASP A 117 15.39 1.45 -9.02
N GLU A 118 15.76 2.46 -9.81
CA GLU A 118 15.63 3.86 -9.43
C GLU A 118 14.16 4.28 -9.33
N LEU A 119 13.32 3.84 -10.27
CA LEU A 119 11.89 4.11 -10.26
C LEU A 119 11.19 3.40 -9.10
N MET A 120 11.59 2.17 -8.79
CA MET A 120 11.06 1.44 -7.63
C MET A 120 11.38 2.14 -6.33
N ALA A 121 12.63 2.59 -6.15
CA ALA A 121 13.06 3.33 -4.97
C ALA A 121 12.31 4.66 -4.82
N LYS A 122 12.10 5.35 -5.94
CA LYS A 122 11.35 6.61 -5.96
C LYS A 122 9.87 6.39 -5.60
N ALA A 123 9.25 5.37 -6.15
CA ALA A 123 7.86 5.03 -5.87
C ALA A 123 7.67 4.67 -4.39
N TRP A 124 8.59 3.89 -3.83
CA TRP A 124 8.55 3.52 -2.42
C TRP A 124 8.69 4.73 -1.49
N ARG A 125 9.61 5.65 -1.79
CA ARG A 125 9.76 6.90 -1.03
C ARG A 125 8.49 7.74 -1.08
N PHE A 126 7.86 7.83 -2.24
CA PHE A 126 6.61 8.57 -2.43
C PHE A 126 5.50 8.02 -1.53
N VAL A 127 5.34 6.70 -1.47
CA VAL A 127 4.35 6.04 -0.61
C VAL A 127 4.62 6.35 0.86
N ARG A 128 5.86 6.28 1.30
CA ARG A 128 6.23 6.59 2.69
C ARG A 128 5.94 8.04 3.06
N GLU A 129 6.32 8.98 2.19
CA GLU A 129 6.09 10.41 2.43
C GLU A 129 4.60 10.72 2.48
N ARG A 130 3.83 10.14 1.59
CA ARG A 130 2.37 10.28 1.58
C ARG A 130 1.75 9.75 2.87
N PHE A 131 2.25 8.64 3.38
CA PHE A 131 1.79 8.06 4.63
C PHE A 131 2.06 8.98 5.81
N ARG A 132 3.26 9.55 5.89
CA ARG A 132 3.63 10.54 6.93
C ARG A 132 2.74 11.77 6.87
N SER A 133 2.43 12.26 5.68
CA SER A 133 1.53 13.40 5.49
C SER A 133 0.14 13.13 6.07
N TYR A 134 -0.43 11.97 5.82
CA TYR A 134 -1.73 11.59 6.41
C TYR A 134 -1.70 11.57 7.93
N GLN A 135 -0.62 11.10 8.53
CA GLN A 135 -0.48 11.09 9.99
C GLN A 135 -0.43 12.50 10.57
N THR A 136 0.23 13.41 9.89
CA THR A 136 0.32 14.82 10.30
C THR A 136 -1.06 15.50 10.24
N GLU A 137 -1.86 15.19 9.21
CA GLU A 137 -3.21 15.72 9.08
C GLU A 137 -4.18 15.19 10.15
N LEU A 138 -3.94 13.99 10.67
CA LEU A 138 -4.77 13.37 11.71
C LEU A 138 -4.51 13.95 13.11
N LYS A 139 -3.52 14.78 13.27
CA LYS A 139 -3.24 15.53 14.50
C LYS A 139 -3.92 16.88 14.45
#